data_748d97fc4959b8f357d057d1ae8906f9
#
_entry.id   748d97fc4959b8f357d057d1ae8906f9
#
_cell.length_a   1.000
_cell.length_b   1.000
_cell.length_c   1.000
_cell.angle_alpha   90.00
_cell.angle_beta   90.00
_cell.angle_gamma   90.00
#
_symmetry.space_group_name_H-M   'P 1'
#
loop_
_entity.id
_entity.type
_entity.pdbx_description
1 polymer ?
#
loop_
_entity_poly.entity_id
_entity_poly.type
_entity_poly.pdbx_seq_one_letter_code
_entity_poly.pdbx_strand_id
1 'polypeptide(L)'
;FLFPFPGSQEGEYGLKLYNKNASEAENRENYLVAAINGIVSIDAVYYQNGTYSPTRITLRRGKEVSRTAEYADQFVYRHPMCWYGYISRVNNTSLRISSYSIYAVGHVKPGIYDFVAPIYFTTAQTATDAPPDLSSVPFSFGNGPIHVLKTCNVSPASSTNIQFAIQLAQNFKSAKLLEQSVASMLVSCPHSGNMYVTLKPYNELVNGSKTGMTMSPSIPLKNKEVAPYITVSDATKTITNAVCNNNSSEALEFYAGQPSGKYNGGSVYKSLSFNLCANGNIPTNTYKGSIDVSFLIE
;
A
#
# COMPACT_ATOMS: atom_id res chain seq x y z
N PHE A 1 -18.00 -11.07 -6.93
CA PHE A 1 -17.38 -11.49 -8.18
C PHE A 1 -15.85 -11.35 -8.01
N LEU A 2 -15.16 -12.49 -8.14
CA LEU A 2 -13.70 -12.58 -8.03
C LEU A 2 -13.09 -12.62 -9.42
N PHE A 3 -12.06 -11.83 -9.66
CA PHE A 3 -11.41 -11.70 -10.97
C PHE A 3 -9.91 -12.02 -10.86
N PRO A 4 -9.33 -12.71 -11.85
CA PRO A 4 -7.89 -12.83 -11.95
C PRO A 4 -7.27 -11.46 -12.27
N PHE A 5 -5.99 -11.31 -11.95
CA PHE A 5 -5.24 -10.06 -12.18
C PHE A 5 -3.86 -10.36 -12.80
N PRO A 6 -3.19 -9.40 -13.42
CA PRO A 6 -1.89 -9.59 -14.02
C PRO A 6 -0.87 -10.19 -13.04
N GLY A 7 -0.26 -11.31 -13.44
CA GLY A 7 0.69 -12.05 -12.61
C GLY A 7 0.04 -12.85 -11.47
N SER A 8 -1.29 -13.05 -11.49
CA SER A 8 -1.95 -13.98 -10.58
C SER A 8 -1.64 -15.42 -10.94
N GLN A 9 -1.51 -16.26 -9.91
CA GLN A 9 -1.41 -17.71 -10.02
C GLN A 9 -2.79 -18.35 -9.89
N GLU A 10 -2.90 -19.64 -10.19
CA GLU A 10 -4.13 -20.38 -10.00
C GLU A 10 -4.64 -20.27 -8.55
N GLY A 11 -5.92 -19.92 -8.42
CA GLY A 11 -6.58 -19.69 -7.14
C GLY A 11 -6.34 -18.30 -6.53
N GLU A 12 -5.53 -17.43 -7.13
CA GLU A 12 -5.40 -16.03 -6.74
C GLU A 12 -6.45 -15.18 -7.46
N TYR A 13 -7.30 -14.49 -6.70
CA TYR A 13 -8.37 -13.65 -7.21
C TYR A 13 -8.51 -12.38 -6.39
N GLY A 14 -9.03 -11.33 -7.01
CA GLY A 14 -9.33 -10.08 -6.33
C GLY A 14 -10.71 -9.53 -6.67
N LEU A 15 -11.10 -8.50 -5.95
CA LEU A 15 -12.35 -7.80 -6.12
C LEU A 15 -12.19 -6.72 -7.19
N LYS A 16 -13.08 -6.70 -8.18
CA LYS A 16 -13.06 -5.73 -9.27
C LYS A 16 -13.59 -4.38 -8.81
N LEU A 17 -12.88 -3.33 -9.19
CA LEU A 17 -13.23 -1.93 -8.97
C LEU A 17 -13.46 -1.26 -10.30
N TYR A 18 -14.50 -0.46 -10.38
CA TYR A 18 -14.93 0.24 -11.58
C TYR A 18 -14.68 1.73 -11.47
N ASN A 19 -14.25 2.34 -12.56
CA ASN A 19 -14.17 3.79 -12.64
C ASN A 19 -15.57 4.39 -12.71
N LYS A 20 -15.95 5.16 -11.70
CA LYS A 20 -17.28 5.82 -11.63
C LYS A 20 -17.51 6.82 -12.76
N ASN A 21 -16.44 7.32 -13.37
CA ASN A 21 -16.47 8.32 -14.43
C ASN A 21 -16.38 7.71 -15.85
N ALA A 22 -16.29 6.39 -15.95
CA ALA A 22 -16.18 5.68 -17.23
C ALA A 22 -17.49 4.96 -17.59
N SER A 23 -17.68 4.70 -18.89
CA SER A 23 -18.80 3.88 -19.36
C SER A 23 -18.68 2.42 -18.93
N GLU A 24 -19.79 1.69 -19.01
CA GLU A 24 -19.79 0.24 -18.71
C GLU A 24 -18.87 -0.53 -19.65
N ALA A 25 -18.85 -0.15 -20.95
CA ALA A 25 -17.98 -0.79 -21.95
C ALA A 25 -16.50 -0.60 -21.61
N GLU A 26 -16.08 0.61 -21.20
CA GLU A 26 -14.72 0.88 -20.75
C GLU A 26 -14.36 0.10 -19.50
N ASN A 27 -15.27 0.00 -18.55
CA ASN A 27 -15.08 -0.74 -17.31
C ASN A 27 -15.03 -2.27 -17.49
N ARG A 28 -15.48 -2.81 -18.63
CA ARG A 28 -15.34 -4.24 -18.94
C ARG A 28 -13.89 -4.63 -19.20
N GLU A 29 -13.13 -3.76 -19.85
CA GLU A 29 -11.76 -4.02 -20.29
C GLU A 29 -10.70 -3.35 -19.42
N ASN A 30 -11.05 -2.23 -18.77
CA ASN A 30 -10.12 -1.37 -18.04
C ASN A 30 -10.62 -1.16 -16.62
N TYR A 31 -10.01 -1.84 -15.66
CA TYR A 31 -10.45 -1.82 -14.27
C TYR A 31 -9.29 -2.07 -13.29
N LEU A 32 -9.54 -1.82 -12.04
CA LEU A 32 -8.64 -2.22 -10.96
C LEU A 32 -9.13 -3.51 -10.32
N VAL A 33 -8.19 -4.27 -9.76
CA VAL A 33 -8.48 -5.46 -8.96
C VAL A 33 -7.77 -5.32 -7.61
N ALA A 34 -8.54 -5.41 -6.53
CA ALA A 34 -8.02 -5.45 -5.17
C ALA A 34 -7.89 -6.89 -4.69
N ALA A 35 -6.66 -7.39 -4.56
CA ALA A 35 -6.37 -8.70 -4.00
C ALA A 35 -6.10 -8.58 -2.50
N ILE A 36 -6.85 -9.31 -1.70
CA ILE A 36 -6.88 -9.18 -0.24
C ILE A 36 -5.82 -10.08 0.40
N ASN A 37 -5.12 -9.52 1.39
CA ASN A 37 -4.34 -10.28 2.35
C ASN A 37 -4.96 -10.11 3.74
N GLY A 38 -5.25 -11.20 4.44
CA GLY A 38 -5.92 -11.07 5.72
C GLY A 38 -6.28 -12.40 6.35
N ILE A 39 -7.04 -12.33 7.43
CA ILE A 39 -7.53 -13.48 8.16
C ILE A 39 -9.05 -13.41 8.19
N VAL A 40 -9.68 -14.48 7.73
CA VAL A 40 -11.11 -14.73 7.94
C VAL A 40 -11.23 -15.62 9.16
N SER A 41 -11.93 -15.16 10.17
CA SER A 41 -12.26 -15.95 11.34
C SER A 41 -13.73 -16.34 11.30
N ILE A 42 -14.00 -17.62 11.42
CA ILE A 42 -15.35 -18.18 11.45
C ILE A 42 -15.50 -18.91 12.79
N ASP A 43 -16.38 -18.42 13.62
CA ASP A 43 -16.75 -19.09 14.85
C ASP A 43 -17.91 -20.05 14.55
N ALA A 44 -17.59 -21.31 14.37
CA ALA A 44 -18.56 -22.34 14.12
C ALA A 44 -18.74 -23.22 15.36
N VAL A 45 -19.97 -23.54 15.69
CA VAL A 45 -20.28 -24.54 16.71
C VAL A 45 -20.56 -25.87 16.00
N TYR A 46 -19.73 -26.84 16.28
CA TYR A 46 -19.92 -28.22 15.81
C TYR A 46 -20.57 -29.06 16.88
N TYR A 47 -21.67 -29.67 16.56
CA TYR A 47 -22.54 -30.28 17.59
C TYR A 47 -22.23 -31.73 17.93
N GLN A 48 -21.36 -32.42 17.21
CA GLN A 48 -21.15 -33.84 17.41
C GLN A 48 -20.53 -34.24 18.75
N ASN A 49 -19.89 -33.34 19.47
CA ASN A 49 -19.34 -33.62 20.79
C ASN A 49 -19.30 -32.37 21.72
N GLY A 50 -20.14 -31.38 21.46
CA GLY A 50 -20.12 -30.14 22.22
C GLY A 50 -18.82 -29.31 22.08
N THR A 51 -18.03 -29.61 21.08
CA THR A 51 -16.73 -28.96 20.88
C THR A 51 -16.89 -27.77 19.97
N TYR A 52 -16.49 -26.61 20.49
CA TYR A 52 -16.38 -25.37 19.75
C TYR A 52 -15.04 -25.33 19.04
N SER A 53 -15.03 -25.16 17.73
CA SER A 53 -13.79 -25.06 16.95
C SER A 53 -13.82 -23.82 16.09
N PRO A 54 -13.18 -22.73 16.51
CA PRO A 54 -13.02 -21.57 15.66
C PRO A 54 -12.08 -21.90 14.50
N THR A 55 -12.52 -21.60 13.28
CA THR A 55 -11.73 -21.75 12.07
C THR A 55 -11.15 -20.40 11.65
N ARG A 56 -9.85 -20.37 11.41
CA ARG A 56 -9.18 -19.22 10.84
C ARG A 56 -8.61 -19.57 9.47
N ILE A 57 -8.96 -18.80 8.47
CA ILE A 57 -8.48 -18.94 7.10
C ILE A 57 -7.58 -17.74 6.81
N THR A 58 -6.33 -18.01 6.44
CA THR A 58 -5.41 -16.95 6.03
C THR A 58 -5.47 -16.80 4.52
N LEU A 59 -5.71 -15.58 4.07
CA LEU A 59 -5.74 -15.20 2.65
C LEU A 59 -4.44 -14.46 2.29
N ARG A 60 -3.86 -14.85 1.17
CA ARG A 60 -2.76 -14.14 0.52
C ARG A 60 -3.10 -13.95 -0.95
N ARG A 61 -3.10 -12.69 -1.40
CA ARG A 61 -3.52 -12.34 -2.77
C ARG A 61 -4.88 -12.92 -3.16
N GLY A 62 -5.83 -12.95 -2.19
CA GLY A 62 -7.15 -13.50 -2.38
C GLY A 62 -7.25 -15.03 -2.38
N LYS A 63 -6.12 -15.75 -2.28
CA LYS A 63 -6.06 -17.21 -2.19
C LYS A 63 -5.92 -17.65 -0.74
N GLU A 64 -6.60 -18.72 -0.37
CA GLU A 64 -6.34 -19.40 0.89
C GLU A 64 -4.96 -20.05 0.89
N VAL A 65 -4.13 -19.71 1.88
CA VAL A 65 -2.78 -20.26 2.05
C VAL A 65 -2.65 -21.15 3.30
N SER A 66 -3.53 -20.97 4.27
CA SER A 66 -3.57 -21.84 5.46
C SER A 66 -4.91 -21.78 6.14
N ARG A 67 -5.22 -22.84 6.86
CA ARG A 67 -6.44 -23.04 7.63
C ARG A 67 -6.09 -23.72 8.97
N THR A 68 -6.71 -23.27 10.07
CA THR A 68 -6.33 -23.72 11.42
C THR A 68 -7.17 -24.88 11.96
N ALA A 69 -8.26 -25.29 11.28
CA ALA A 69 -9.08 -26.39 11.72
C ALA A 69 -9.32 -27.41 10.59
N GLU A 70 -9.05 -28.67 10.88
CA GLU A 70 -9.30 -29.80 9.97
C GLU A 70 -10.79 -29.98 9.64
N TYR A 71 -11.68 -29.57 10.54
CA TYR A 71 -13.11 -29.72 10.39
C TYR A 71 -13.79 -28.72 9.44
N ALA A 72 -13.10 -27.69 9.01
CA ALA A 72 -13.66 -26.70 8.11
C ALA A 72 -14.06 -27.29 6.75
N ASP A 73 -13.37 -28.32 6.28
CA ASP A 73 -13.73 -29.03 5.04
C ASP A 73 -14.98 -29.87 5.20
N GLN A 74 -15.27 -30.34 6.38
CA GLN A 74 -16.51 -31.09 6.68
C GLN A 74 -17.72 -30.15 6.81
N PHE A 75 -17.47 -28.86 7.12
CA PHE A 75 -18.53 -27.85 7.12
C PHE A 75 -18.97 -27.43 5.72
N VAL A 76 -18.06 -27.36 4.80
CA VAL A 76 -18.35 -27.09 3.38
C VAL A 76 -19.01 -28.29 2.73
N TYR A 77 -18.79 -29.46 3.27
CA TYR A 77 -19.25 -30.71 2.73
C TYR A 77 -20.35 -31.35 3.56
N ARG A 78 -21.57 -31.19 3.10
CA ARG A 78 -22.47 -32.32 3.06
C ARG A 78 -23.05 -32.77 4.36
N HIS A 79 -23.64 -31.97 5.12
CA HIS A 79 -24.58 -32.74 5.87
C HIS A 79 -25.99 -32.22 5.64
N PRO A 80 -26.82 -33.05 4.98
CA PRO A 80 -28.25 -32.96 5.11
C PRO A 80 -28.66 -33.34 6.54
N MET A 81 -28.00 -32.74 7.59
CA MET A 81 -27.96 -33.49 8.84
C MET A 81 -28.26 -32.67 10.05
N CYS A 82 -29.20 -31.80 9.93
CA CYS A 82 -30.04 -31.52 11.08
C CYS A 82 -30.65 -32.81 11.67
N TRP A 83 -30.77 -33.87 10.87
CA TRP A 83 -31.42 -35.12 11.22
C TRP A 83 -30.65 -36.06 12.16
N TYR A 84 -29.32 -35.85 12.31
CA TYR A 84 -28.49 -36.72 13.14
C TYR A 84 -27.73 -35.99 14.23
N GLY A 85 -28.23 -34.85 14.68
CA GLY A 85 -27.60 -34.11 15.78
C GLY A 85 -26.34 -33.34 15.42
N TYR A 86 -26.10 -33.12 14.15
CA TYR A 86 -25.04 -32.25 13.67
C TYR A 86 -25.62 -30.88 13.34
N ILE A 87 -25.62 -30.00 14.27
CA ILE A 87 -25.94 -28.58 13.99
C ILE A 87 -24.65 -27.86 13.93
N SER A 88 -24.29 -27.36 12.77
CA SER A 88 -23.28 -26.32 12.66
C SER A 88 -23.98 -24.98 12.76
N ARG A 89 -23.68 -24.23 13.76
CA ARG A 89 -24.11 -22.82 13.87
C ARG A 89 -22.90 -21.96 13.69
N VAL A 90 -22.91 -21.13 12.66
CA VAL A 90 -21.92 -20.06 12.53
C VAL A 90 -22.40 -18.93 13.41
N ASN A 91 -21.74 -18.72 14.55
CA ASN A 91 -22.13 -17.69 15.50
C ASN A 91 -21.57 -16.31 15.08
N ASN A 92 -20.35 -16.27 14.61
CA ASN A 92 -19.69 -15.03 14.20
C ASN A 92 -18.77 -15.28 13.00
N THR A 93 -18.82 -14.38 12.05
CA THR A 93 -17.85 -14.31 10.98
C THR A 93 -17.18 -12.95 11.05
N SER A 94 -15.86 -12.92 11.10
CA SER A 94 -15.10 -11.69 11.03
C SER A 94 -14.05 -11.76 9.94
N LEU A 95 -13.85 -10.63 9.26
CA LEU A 95 -12.81 -10.46 8.27
C LEU A 95 -11.84 -9.39 8.76
N ARG A 96 -10.61 -9.79 9.05
CA ARG A 96 -9.52 -8.87 9.35
C ARG A 96 -8.61 -8.77 8.13
N ILE A 97 -8.69 -7.65 7.43
CA ILE A 97 -7.81 -7.36 6.30
C ILE A 97 -6.50 -6.76 6.86
N SER A 98 -5.39 -7.41 6.55
CA SER A 98 -4.05 -6.91 6.92
C SER A 98 -3.55 -5.90 5.90
N SER A 99 -3.79 -6.17 4.62
CA SER A 99 -3.45 -5.31 3.50
C SER A 99 -4.21 -5.75 2.25
N TYR A 100 -4.19 -4.93 1.24
CA TYR A 100 -4.61 -5.32 -0.11
C TYR A 100 -3.61 -4.79 -1.12
N SER A 101 -3.48 -5.51 -2.23
CA SER A 101 -2.66 -5.12 -3.38
C SER A 101 -3.58 -4.75 -4.52
N ILE A 102 -3.32 -3.60 -5.15
CA ILE A 102 -4.11 -3.11 -6.27
C ILE A 102 -3.38 -3.43 -7.57
N TYR A 103 -4.08 -4.05 -8.50
CA TYR A 103 -3.60 -4.40 -9.83
C TYR A 103 -4.42 -3.70 -10.88
N ALA A 104 -3.74 -3.18 -11.92
CA ALA A 104 -4.39 -2.60 -13.10
C ALA A 104 -4.61 -3.69 -14.16
N VAL A 105 -5.80 -3.74 -14.74
CA VAL A 105 -6.16 -4.59 -15.88
C VAL A 105 -6.54 -3.70 -17.04
N GLY A 106 -5.94 -3.92 -18.21
CA GLY A 106 -6.13 -3.09 -19.37
C GLY A 106 -5.48 -1.70 -19.25
N HIS A 107 -6.03 -0.73 -19.94
CA HIS A 107 -5.57 0.66 -19.90
C HIS A 107 -6.36 1.47 -18.89
N VAL A 108 -5.93 1.44 -17.63
CA VAL A 108 -6.59 2.13 -16.51
C VAL A 108 -6.50 3.64 -16.71
N LYS A 109 -7.65 4.30 -16.83
CA LYS A 109 -7.77 5.75 -16.96
C LYS A 109 -7.82 6.43 -15.59
N PRO A 110 -7.41 7.68 -15.48
CA PRO A 110 -7.65 8.49 -14.28
C PRO A 110 -9.12 8.57 -13.92
N GLY A 111 -9.41 8.56 -12.63
CA GLY A 111 -10.78 8.60 -12.13
C GLY A 111 -10.94 8.00 -10.74
N ILE A 112 -12.17 7.89 -10.30
CA ILE A 112 -12.55 7.35 -9.00
C ILE A 112 -12.99 5.89 -9.18
N TYR A 113 -12.25 4.98 -8.58
CA TYR A 113 -12.51 3.54 -8.64
C TYR A 113 -13.11 3.04 -7.32
N ASP A 114 -14.25 2.37 -7.45
CA ASP A 114 -14.97 1.83 -6.30
C ASP A 114 -15.77 0.59 -6.70
N PHE A 115 -16.36 -0.09 -5.74
CA PHE A 115 -17.30 -1.17 -6.01
C PHE A 115 -18.59 -0.62 -6.63
N VAL A 116 -19.16 -1.38 -7.58
CA VAL A 116 -20.45 -1.03 -8.19
C VAL A 116 -21.59 -1.13 -7.18
N ALA A 117 -21.48 -2.05 -6.24
CA ALA A 117 -22.46 -2.28 -5.18
C ALA A 117 -21.72 -2.64 -3.89
N PRO A 118 -22.36 -2.50 -2.74
CA PRO A 118 -21.81 -2.99 -1.48
C PRO A 118 -21.40 -4.46 -1.60
N ILE A 119 -20.18 -4.78 -1.18
CA ILE A 119 -19.66 -6.14 -1.14
C ILE A 119 -19.78 -6.64 0.28
N TYR A 120 -20.33 -7.84 0.41
CA TYR A 120 -20.44 -8.54 1.67
C TYR A 120 -19.59 -9.79 1.64
N PHE A 121 -18.85 -9.99 2.70
CA PHE A 121 -18.24 -11.28 2.97
C PHE A 121 -19.27 -12.12 3.70
N THR A 122 -19.67 -13.25 3.10
CA THR A 122 -20.70 -14.09 3.67
C THR A 122 -20.20 -15.50 3.86
N THR A 123 -20.60 -16.13 4.94
CA THR A 123 -20.56 -17.57 5.09
C THR A 123 -21.97 -18.11 4.81
N ALA A 124 -22.09 -19.00 3.86
CA ALA A 124 -23.35 -19.66 3.56
C ALA A 124 -23.34 -21.04 4.21
N GLN A 125 -24.31 -21.28 5.06
CA GLN A 125 -24.62 -22.61 5.53
C GLN A 125 -25.76 -23.17 4.64
N THR A 126 -25.47 -24.18 3.85
CA THR A 126 -26.48 -24.86 3.05
C THR A 126 -26.87 -26.15 3.77
N ALA A 127 -28.01 -26.15 4.43
CA ALA A 127 -28.77 -27.35 4.66
C ALA A 127 -29.71 -27.53 3.45
N THR A 128 -29.89 -28.75 2.99
CA THR A 128 -30.64 -29.08 1.76
C THR A 128 -32.07 -28.59 1.75
N ASP A 129 -32.68 -28.26 2.91
CA ASP A 129 -34.09 -27.91 3.06
C ASP A 129 -34.34 -26.65 3.91
N ALA A 130 -33.30 -25.91 4.27
CA ALA A 130 -33.42 -24.65 5.00
C ALA A 130 -32.86 -23.48 4.18
N PRO A 131 -33.46 -22.29 4.26
CA PRO A 131 -32.86 -21.12 3.66
C PRO A 131 -31.44 -20.91 4.24
N PRO A 132 -30.45 -20.49 3.42
CA PRO A 132 -29.10 -20.29 3.88
C PRO A 132 -29.10 -19.28 5.01
N ASP A 133 -28.59 -19.69 6.17
CA ASP A 133 -28.32 -18.75 7.26
C ASP A 133 -27.05 -17.95 6.86
N LEU A 134 -27.28 -16.73 6.40
CA LEU A 134 -26.23 -15.85 5.89
C LEU A 134 -25.75 -14.91 7.00
N SER A 135 -24.59 -15.20 7.55
CA SER A 135 -23.84 -14.22 8.32
C SER A 135 -23.05 -13.34 7.34
N SER A 136 -23.35 -12.07 7.27
CA SER A 136 -22.70 -11.14 6.33
C SER A 136 -21.92 -10.06 7.07
N VAL A 137 -20.66 -9.86 6.64
CA VAL A 137 -19.82 -8.75 7.08
C VAL A 137 -19.64 -7.82 5.89
N PRO A 138 -20.05 -6.54 6.00
CA PRO A 138 -19.84 -5.60 4.92
C PRO A 138 -18.34 -5.36 4.71
N PHE A 139 -17.94 -5.35 3.45
CA PHE A 139 -16.59 -5.03 3.04
C PHE A 139 -16.55 -3.61 2.46
N SER A 140 -15.65 -2.79 2.99
CA SER A 140 -15.34 -1.48 2.42
C SER A 140 -13.85 -1.22 2.53
N PHE A 141 -13.30 -0.40 1.64
CA PHE A 141 -11.98 0.17 1.86
C PHE A 141 -12.09 1.19 2.99
N GLY A 142 -11.27 1.04 4.03
CA GLY A 142 -11.33 1.89 5.22
C GLY A 142 -11.14 3.38 4.95
N ASN A 143 -10.53 3.74 3.81
CA ASN A 143 -10.23 5.12 3.39
C ASN A 143 -11.10 5.59 2.19
N GLY A 144 -12.17 4.89 1.85
CA GLY A 144 -13.02 5.25 0.71
C GLY A 144 -12.51 4.74 -0.65
N PRO A 145 -12.99 5.31 -1.76
CA PRO A 145 -12.65 4.88 -3.11
C PRO A 145 -11.19 5.12 -3.46
N ILE A 146 -10.70 4.42 -4.46
CA ILE A 146 -9.33 4.58 -4.97
C ILE A 146 -9.32 5.65 -6.06
N HIS A 147 -8.50 6.67 -5.88
CA HIS A 147 -8.30 7.74 -6.86
C HIS A 147 -7.09 7.40 -7.75
N VAL A 148 -7.32 7.29 -9.06
CA VAL A 148 -6.25 7.19 -10.05
C VAL A 148 -6.07 8.57 -10.67
N LEU A 149 -4.90 9.14 -10.45
CA LEU A 149 -4.58 10.50 -10.86
C LEU A 149 -3.84 10.51 -12.20
N LYS A 150 -3.88 11.64 -12.90
CA LYS A 150 -3.07 11.86 -14.11
C LYS A 150 -1.66 12.27 -13.72
N THR A 151 -0.68 11.74 -14.45
CA THR A 151 0.72 12.11 -14.30
C THR A 151 1.00 13.41 -15.04
N CYS A 152 1.74 14.32 -14.43
CA CYS A 152 2.28 15.51 -15.07
C CYS A 152 3.59 15.19 -15.79
N ASN A 153 3.91 15.97 -16.83
CA ASN A 153 5.24 15.97 -17.42
C ASN A 153 6.21 16.70 -16.48
N VAL A 154 7.36 16.09 -16.23
CA VAL A 154 8.40 16.64 -15.37
C VAL A 154 9.69 16.73 -16.17
N SER A 155 10.26 17.92 -16.25
CA SER A 155 11.56 18.16 -16.86
C SER A 155 12.51 18.71 -15.80
N PRO A 156 13.74 18.20 -15.73
CA PRO A 156 14.73 18.78 -14.81
C PRO A 156 15.00 20.25 -15.17
N ALA A 157 14.93 21.13 -14.20
CA ALA A 157 15.34 22.52 -14.31
C ALA A 157 16.74 22.74 -13.72
N SER A 158 17.22 21.77 -12.93
CA SER A 158 18.57 21.69 -12.39
C SER A 158 19.12 20.27 -12.55
N SER A 159 20.35 20.02 -12.12
CA SER A 159 20.92 18.67 -12.13
C SER A 159 20.07 17.70 -11.30
N THR A 160 19.78 16.54 -11.89
CA THR A 160 19.15 15.41 -11.19
C THR A 160 20.18 14.56 -10.44
N ASN A 161 21.47 14.81 -10.65
CA ASN A 161 22.54 14.16 -9.92
C ASN A 161 22.99 15.07 -8.77
N ILE A 162 22.50 14.76 -7.57
CA ILE A 162 22.81 15.51 -6.35
C ILE A 162 24.06 14.91 -5.73
N GLN A 163 25.08 15.76 -5.52
CA GLN A 163 26.30 15.41 -4.82
C GLN A 163 26.35 16.18 -3.49
N PHE A 164 26.48 15.44 -2.41
CA PHE A 164 26.73 16.01 -1.10
C PHE A 164 28.23 16.14 -0.87
N ALA A 165 28.64 17.16 -0.12
CA ALA A 165 30.02 17.34 0.26
C ALA A 165 30.55 16.15 1.08
N ILE A 166 31.86 16.00 1.14
CA ILE A 166 32.51 14.95 1.94
C ILE A 166 32.20 15.20 3.41
N GLN A 167 31.59 14.22 4.05
CA GLN A 167 31.28 14.21 5.49
C GLN A 167 32.31 13.37 6.22
N LEU A 168 32.70 13.81 7.42
CA LEU A 168 33.60 13.04 8.28
C LEU A 168 32.85 11.80 8.84
N ALA A 169 33.55 10.66 8.85
CA ALA A 169 33.06 9.49 9.55
C ALA A 169 32.90 9.79 11.05
N GLN A 170 31.72 9.53 11.58
CA GLN A 170 31.39 9.90 12.96
C GLN A 170 30.29 8.99 13.53
N ASN A 171 30.27 8.89 14.85
CA ASN A 171 29.18 8.26 15.59
C ASN A 171 28.18 9.31 16.07
N PHE A 172 26.99 9.32 15.48
CA PHE A 172 25.90 10.24 15.83
C PHE A 172 25.00 9.60 16.88
N LYS A 173 24.87 10.23 18.04
CA LYS A 173 24.02 9.75 19.15
C LYS A 173 22.52 9.95 18.89
N SER A 174 22.16 10.80 17.93
CA SER A 174 20.79 11.10 17.52
C SER A 174 20.75 11.46 16.04
N ALA A 175 19.57 11.43 15.45
CA ALA A 175 19.35 11.85 14.08
C ALA A 175 19.81 13.31 13.88
N LYS A 176 20.60 13.56 12.84
CA LYS A 176 21.19 14.86 12.53
C LYS A 176 21.17 15.11 11.03
N LEU A 177 20.78 16.33 10.67
CA LEU A 177 20.92 16.84 9.31
C LEU A 177 22.38 17.23 9.08
N LEU A 178 23.00 16.62 8.08
CA LEU A 178 24.40 16.89 7.71
C LEU A 178 24.50 17.94 6.63
N GLU A 179 23.66 17.80 5.61
CA GLU A 179 23.70 18.66 4.43
C GLU A 179 22.32 18.65 3.74
N GLN A 180 22.08 19.69 2.98
CA GLN A 180 20.85 19.90 2.25
C GLN A 180 21.18 20.33 0.81
N SER A 181 20.52 19.74 -0.16
CA SER A 181 20.65 20.11 -1.56
C SER A 181 19.27 20.22 -2.20
N VAL A 182 19.08 21.21 -3.05
CA VAL A 182 17.80 21.50 -3.70
C VAL A 182 17.86 21.12 -5.18
N ALA A 183 16.86 20.36 -5.62
CA ALA A 183 16.62 20.12 -7.03
C ALA A 183 15.32 20.81 -7.46
N SER A 184 15.39 21.51 -8.58
CA SER A 184 14.23 22.18 -9.19
C SER A 184 13.79 21.46 -10.45
N MET A 185 12.48 21.36 -10.63
CA MET A 185 11.83 20.68 -11.73
C MET A 185 10.77 21.59 -12.35
N LEU A 186 10.68 21.57 -13.66
CA LEU A 186 9.60 22.21 -14.40
C LEU A 186 8.48 21.19 -14.58
N VAL A 187 7.31 21.47 -14.02
CA VAL A 187 6.14 20.58 -14.01
C VAL A 187 5.06 21.17 -14.90
N SER A 188 4.55 20.36 -15.83
CA SER A 188 3.43 20.69 -16.71
C SER A 188 2.39 19.59 -16.67
N CYS A 189 1.19 19.92 -16.21
CA CYS A 189 0.10 18.96 -16.07
C CYS A 189 -0.96 19.11 -17.16
N PRO A 190 -1.74 18.06 -17.46
CA PRO A 190 -2.68 18.08 -18.58
C PRO A 190 -3.93 18.98 -18.35
N HIS A 191 -4.22 19.36 -17.14
CA HIS A 191 -5.32 20.27 -16.76
C HIS A 191 -4.98 20.99 -15.46
N SER A 192 -5.75 22.00 -15.10
CA SER A 192 -5.68 22.65 -13.78
C SER A 192 -6.33 21.77 -12.71
N GLY A 193 -5.87 21.85 -11.47
CA GLY A 193 -6.39 21.06 -10.37
C GLY A 193 -5.48 21.05 -9.14
N ASN A 194 -5.73 20.13 -8.24
CA ASN A 194 -4.87 19.90 -7.07
C ASN A 194 -3.67 19.04 -7.49
N MET A 195 -2.49 19.51 -7.20
CA MET A 195 -1.26 18.81 -7.54
C MET A 195 -0.71 18.05 -6.33
N TYR A 196 -0.23 16.85 -6.59
CA TYR A 196 0.39 15.96 -5.60
C TYR A 196 1.78 15.58 -6.06
N VAL A 197 2.68 15.38 -5.11
CA VAL A 197 4.01 14.81 -5.34
C VAL A 197 4.06 13.41 -4.75
N THR A 198 4.68 12.47 -5.47
CA THR A 198 4.97 11.12 -4.98
C THR A 198 6.45 10.83 -5.14
N LEU A 199 7.00 10.10 -4.19
CA LEU A 199 8.39 9.69 -4.13
C LEU A 199 8.48 8.17 -4.11
N LYS A 200 9.26 7.60 -5.03
CA LYS A 200 9.55 6.16 -5.05
C LYS A 200 11.03 5.94 -4.83
N PRO A 201 11.45 5.40 -3.68
CA PRO A 201 12.84 5.10 -3.41
C PRO A 201 13.26 3.80 -4.13
N TYR A 202 14.50 3.72 -4.58
CA TYR A 202 15.10 2.50 -5.11
C TYR A 202 15.84 1.69 -4.04
N ASN A 203 16.20 2.34 -2.94
CA ASN A 203 16.83 1.70 -1.80
C ASN A 203 15.78 1.43 -0.71
N GLU A 204 16.14 0.59 0.26
CA GLU A 204 15.28 0.28 1.39
C GLU A 204 15.02 1.53 2.26
N LEU A 205 13.84 1.57 2.84
CA LEU A 205 13.53 2.59 3.85
C LEU A 205 14.27 2.28 5.16
N VAL A 206 14.58 3.32 5.90
CA VAL A 206 15.06 3.19 7.27
C VAL A 206 14.01 2.44 8.08
N ASN A 207 14.43 1.47 8.88
CA ASN A 207 13.52 0.63 9.64
C ASN A 207 12.53 1.45 10.49
N GLY A 208 11.25 1.18 10.30
CA GLY A 208 10.14 1.89 10.95
C GLY A 208 9.89 3.32 10.44
N SER A 209 10.57 3.76 9.39
CA SER A 209 10.38 5.09 8.78
C SER A 209 9.61 4.99 7.46
N LYS A 210 8.75 5.97 7.23
CA LYS A 210 8.11 6.21 5.92
C LYS A 210 8.78 7.36 5.15
N THR A 211 9.67 8.09 5.80
CA THR A 211 10.23 9.35 5.27
C THR A 211 11.74 9.30 5.02
N GLY A 212 12.43 8.22 5.44
CA GLY A 212 13.87 8.05 5.28
C GLY A 212 14.23 6.88 4.38
N MET A 213 15.07 7.12 3.35
CA MET A 213 15.63 6.10 2.47
C MET A 213 17.10 5.89 2.79
N THR A 214 17.49 4.66 3.13
CA THR A 214 18.88 4.28 3.39
C THR A 214 19.72 4.37 2.13
N MET A 215 20.92 4.91 2.21
CA MET A 215 21.86 4.93 1.09
C MET A 215 22.65 3.62 1.02
N SER A 216 22.93 3.15 -0.19
CA SER A 216 23.74 1.95 -0.42
C SER A 216 25.23 2.27 -0.32
N PRO A 217 25.99 1.61 0.54
CA PRO A 217 27.43 1.76 0.62
C PRO A 217 28.14 1.04 -0.53
N SER A 218 29.24 1.61 -1.03
CA SER A 218 30.08 0.96 -2.06
C SER A 218 30.92 -0.18 -1.49
N ILE A 219 31.22 -0.14 -0.20
CA ILE A 219 31.94 -1.20 0.54
C ILE A 219 30.99 -1.70 1.63
N PRO A 220 30.80 -3.03 1.78
CA PRO A 220 29.93 -3.59 2.81
C PRO A 220 30.24 -3.06 4.21
N LEU A 221 29.19 -2.70 4.96
CA LEU A 221 29.29 -2.21 6.33
C LEU A 221 29.69 -3.34 7.27
N LYS A 222 30.49 -3.00 8.27
CA LYS A 222 30.87 -3.92 9.35
C LYS A 222 29.79 -3.93 10.44
N ASN A 223 29.89 -4.87 11.36
CA ASN A 223 28.96 -4.95 12.49
C ASN A 223 28.90 -3.63 13.27
N LYS A 224 27.69 -3.16 13.59
CA LYS A 224 27.38 -1.88 14.24
C LYS A 224 27.60 -0.61 13.41
N GLU A 225 28.03 -0.73 12.16
CA GLU A 225 28.08 0.39 11.24
C GLU A 225 26.73 0.53 10.54
N VAL A 226 26.34 1.78 10.25
CA VAL A 226 25.09 2.09 9.56
C VAL A 226 25.36 3.05 8.39
N ALA A 227 24.53 2.98 7.36
CA ALA A 227 24.58 3.95 6.28
C ALA A 227 23.85 5.24 6.66
N PRO A 228 24.25 6.40 6.12
CA PRO A 228 23.41 7.58 6.15
C PRO A 228 22.15 7.37 5.32
N TYR A 229 21.20 8.25 5.46
CA TYR A 229 19.93 8.17 4.75
C TYR A 229 19.49 9.52 4.22
N ILE A 230 18.59 9.49 3.25
CA ILE A 230 18.02 10.68 2.63
C ILE A 230 16.56 10.81 3.05
N THR A 231 16.17 12.02 3.44
CA THR A 231 14.79 12.46 3.49
C THR A 231 14.56 13.51 2.42
N VAL A 232 13.31 13.66 1.97
CA VAL A 232 12.94 14.68 0.97
C VAL A 232 11.89 15.59 1.58
N SER A 233 11.99 16.88 1.31
CA SER A 233 11.05 17.88 1.81
C SER A 233 10.72 18.92 0.75
N ASP A 234 9.66 19.68 0.95
CA ASP A 234 9.34 20.84 0.14
C ASP A 234 10.39 21.95 0.42
N ALA A 235 11.10 22.38 -0.62
CA ALA A 235 12.15 23.36 -0.48
C ALA A 235 11.66 24.77 -0.06
N THR A 236 10.35 25.01 -0.10
CA THR A 236 9.76 26.29 0.36
C THR A 236 9.60 26.34 1.88
N LYS A 237 9.73 25.22 2.57
CA LYS A 237 9.60 25.14 4.02
C LYS A 237 10.95 25.30 4.72
N THR A 238 10.92 25.86 5.92
CA THR A 238 12.09 25.85 6.80
C THR A 238 12.36 24.43 7.28
N ILE A 239 13.58 23.95 7.06
CA ILE A 239 14.01 22.60 7.44
C ILE A 239 14.89 22.68 8.67
N THR A 240 14.60 21.83 9.64
CA THR A 240 15.38 21.69 10.88
C THR A 240 16.01 20.30 10.98
N ASN A 241 16.75 20.02 12.03
CA ASN A 241 17.23 18.66 12.30
C ASN A 241 16.09 17.64 12.46
N ALA A 242 14.86 18.10 12.76
CA ALA A 242 13.71 17.23 12.90
C ALA A 242 13.33 16.52 11.60
N VAL A 243 13.72 17.03 10.43
CA VAL A 243 13.52 16.37 9.13
C VAL A 243 14.15 14.97 9.08
N CYS A 244 15.18 14.74 9.89
CA CYS A 244 15.89 13.47 9.99
C CYS A 244 15.25 12.48 10.99
N ASN A 245 14.22 12.86 11.73
CA ASN A 245 13.53 11.95 12.61
C ASN A 245 12.62 10.99 11.82
N ASN A 246 12.44 9.80 12.34
CA ASN A 246 11.50 8.84 11.74
C ASN A 246 10.09 9.44 11.67
N ASN A 247 9.48 9.37 10.48
CA ASN A 247 8.14 9.89 10.21
C ASN A 247 7.97 11.38 10.53
N SER A 248 9.01 12.18 10.27
CA SER A 248 8.98 13.62 10.47
C SER A 248 7.92 14.30 9.61
N SER A 249 7.16 15.23 10.18
CA SER A 249 6.21 16.07 9.44
C SER A 249 6.88 17.10 8.52
N GLU A 250 8.19 17.32 8.68
CA GLU A 250 8.97 18.17 7.77
C GLU A 250 9.36 17.44 6.47
N ALA A 251 9.32 16.11 6.47
CA ALA A 251 9.67 15.26 5.34
C ALA A 251 8.43 14.71 4.62
N LEU A 252 8.56 14.49 3.32
CA LEU A 252 7.58 13.83 2.50
C LEU A 252 7.65 12.30 2.71
N GLU A 253 6.50 11.65 2.78
CA GLU A 253 6.42 10.19 2.88
C GLU A 253 6.71 9.54 1.53
N PHE A 254 7.49 8.49 1.51
CA PHE A 254 7.68 7.64 0.35
C PHE A 254 6.41 6.82 0.06
N TYR A 255 6.13 6.58 -1.21
CA TYR A 255 4.96 5.85 -1.72
C TYR A 255 3.60 6.49 -1.42
N ALA A 256 3.56 7.69 -0.85
CA ALA A 256 2.33 8.42 -0.59
C ALA A 256 2.22 9.65 -1.49
N GLY A 257 1.00 9.89 -2.02
CA GLY A 257 0.69 11.15 -2.70
C GLY A 257 0.49 12.26 -1.69
N GLN A 258 1.32 13.32 -1.75
CA GLN A 258 1.21 14.45 -0.82
C GLN A 258 0.87 15.73 -1.54
N PRO A 259 0.00 16.59 -0.97
CA PRO A 259 -0.38 17.84 -1.59
C PRO A 259 0.82 18.71 -1.90
N SER A 260 0.94 19.18 -3.15
CA SER A 260 1.99 20.06 -3.64
C SER A 260 1.44 21.40 -4.14
N GLY A 261 0.20 21.75 -3.78
CA GLY A 261 -0.49 22.99 -4.11
C GLY A 261 -1.43 22.87 -5.32
N LYS A 262 -1.94 24.01 -5.76
CA LYS A 262 -2.80 24.11 -6.95
C LYS A 262 -1.96 24.38 -8.19
N TYR A 263 -2.41 23.79 -9.30
CA TYR A 263 -1.88 24.03 -10.64
C TYR A 263 -2.96 24.70 -11.48
N ASN A 264 -2.63 25.86 -12.06
CA ASN A 264 -3.58 26.68 -12.81
C ASN A 264 -3.32 26.67 -14.33
N GLY A 265 -2.50 25.75 -14.80
CA GLY A 265 -2.09 25.65 -16.21
C GLY A 265 -0.68 26.19 -16.47
N GLY A 266 -0.18 25.95 -17.68
CA GLY A 266 1.18 26.32 -18.09
C GLY A 266 2.24 25.37 -17.55
N SER A 267 3.40 25.93 -17.22
CA SER A 267 4.48 25.18 -16.56
C SER A 267 4.87 25.88 -15.27
N VAL A 268 5.05 25.13 -14.20
CA VAL A 268 5.40 25.67 -12.87
C VAL A 268 6.70 25.05 -12.37
N TYR A 269 7.53 25.86 -11.71
CA TYR A 269 8.70 25.33 -11.03
C TYR A 269 8.31 24.75 -9.68
N LYS A 270 8.80 23.54 -9.42
CA LYS A 270 8.72 22.86 -8.13
C LYS A 270 10.11 22.50 -7.67
N SER A 271 10.42 22.80 -6.44
CA SER A 271 11.72 22.53 -5.83
C SER A 271 11.56 21.62 -4.63
N LEU A 272 12.37 20.57 -4.61
CA LEU A 272 12.46 19.65 -3.49
C LEU A 272 13.83 19.73 -2.87
N SER A 273 13.88 19.65 -1.56
CA SER A 273 15.09 19.57 -0.78
C SER A 273 15.40 18.13 -0.44
N PHE A 274 16.60 17.69 -0.79
CA PHE A 274 17.14 16.39 -0.44
C PHE A 274 18.07 16.58 0.75
N ASN A 275 17.74 15.94 1.86
CA ASN A 275 18.39 16.17 3.15
C ASN A 275 19.21 14.94 3.49
N LEU A 276 20.53 15.08 3.56
CA LEU A 276 21.43 14.03 4.02
C LEU A 276 21.39 13.95 5.53
N CYS A 277 20.98 12.81 6.03
CA CYS A 277 20.77 12.55 7.45
C CYS A 277 21.69 11.42 7.94
N ALA A 278 22.11 11.51 9.19
CA ALA A 278 22.90 10.49 9.87
C ALA A 278 22.35 10.18 11.27
N ASN A 279 22.46 8.89 11.66
CA ASN A 279 22.16 8.42 13.00
C ASN A 279 22.95 7.14 13.24
N GLY A 280 23.74 7.06 14.30
CA GLY A 280 24.61 5.92 14.61
C GLY A 280 26.02 6.06 14.04
N ASN A 281 26.72 4.95 13.93
CA ASN A 281 28.13 4.90 13.53
C ASN A 281 28.25 4.85 11.99
N ILE A 282 28.52 5.98 11.38
CA ILE A 282 28.70 6.12 9.93
C ILE A 282 30.20 6.00 9.59
N PRO A 283 30.63 4.93 8.91
CA PRO A 283 32.04 4.78 8.52
C PRO A 283 32.37 5.58 7.27
N THR A 284 33.67 5.74 7.01
CA THR A 284 34.17 6.27 5.73
C THR A 284 33.78 5.32 4.60
N ASN A 285 32.98 5.79 3.66
CA ASN A 285 32.50 5.03 2.52
C ASN A 285 31.98 6.00 1.43
N THR A 286 31.71 5.46 0.25
CA THR A 286 30.91 6.16 -0.77
C THR A 286 29.50 5.60 -0.73
N TYR A 287 28.51 6.50 -0.64
CA TYR A 287 27.11 6.14 -0.52
C TYR A 287 26.31 6.64 -1.71
N LYS A 288 25.39 5.83 -2.22
CA LYS A 288 24.55 6.15 -3.36
C LYS A 288 23.08 5.81 -3.06
N GLY A 289 22.17 6.56 -3.68
CA GLY A 289 20.75 6.27 -3.64
C GLY A 289 20.04 6.94 -4.81
N SER A 290 18.86 6.41 -5.17
CA SER A 290 18.04 6.97 -6.24
C SER A 290 16.60 7.07 -5.78
N ILE A 291 15.92 8.15 -6.19
CA ILE A 291 14.53 8.42 -5.87
C ILE A 291 13.84 8.89 -7.15
N ASP A 292 12.78 8.20 -7.57
CA ASP A 292 11.89 8.73 -8.60
C ASP A 292 10.95 9.75 -7.99
N VAL A 293 10.81 10.88 -8.65
CA VAL A 293 9.88 11.94 -8.29
C VAL A 293 8.82 12.05 -9.37
N SER A 294 7.55 11.95 -8.99
CA SER A 294 6.42 12.13 -9.91
C SER A 294 5.45 13.17 -9.37
N PHE A 295 4.92 13.98 -10.26
CA PHE A 295 3.82 14.89 -9.95
C PHE A 295 2.54 14.37 -10.60
N LEU A 296 1.46 14.43 -9.84
CA LEU A 296 0.13 13.96 -10.22
C LEU A 296 -0.86 15.11 -10.09
N ILE A 297 -1.94 15.07 -10.86
CA ILE A 297 -3.03 16.06 -10.77
C ILE A 297 -4.40 15.38 -10.72
N GLU A 298 -5.25 15.95 -9.85
CA GLU A 298 -6.65 15.58 -9.67
C GLU A 298 -7.58 16.63 -10.28
#